data_d2a997e51c5cdea87ed4584b96feaaed
#
_entry.id   d2a997e51c5cdea87ed4584b96feaaed
#
_cell.length_a   1.000
_cell.length_b   1.000
_cell.length_c   1.000
_cell.angle_alpha   90.00
_cell.angle_beta   90.00
_cell.angle_gamma   90.00
#
_symmetry.space_group_name_H-M   'P 1'
#
loop_
_entity.id
_entity.type
_entity.pdbx_description
1 polymer ?
#
loop_
_entity_poly.entity_id
_entity_poly.type
_entity_poly.pdbx_seq_one_letter_code
_entity_poly.pdbx_strand_id
1 'polypeptide(L)'
;NKPLLVGFTAYTVQIKAAGFIAKEIKSHFPDIPTCCGGPHATAMPKETLEEFPAIDFTVPGEGEEVIESVINDLKTGQSLFNIRGIVTRQGKEIPQNKIANLDTLPFPAWEEFDLTKYPGFHPHLTKLELPIATSRGCPYSCNFCSRNFGKIRRHRSVSSVIKEIERNIMDFNCEALTFTDETLTANKAWSKEFFNTMIKKGLNKKIKWACETRVDTSSPELFRLMKQAGCYSVGFGLESGDDDILKKAKKGFNVSQIKKAVGWAKEAGLVCIASFIIGLPGETQESAWKSIKLAKELNIFSTTFPIAVPLPGTELREMARKNEEGLKILTNNWDDYGKQYPGVMESDQLSIEKRRELQRAAYEYNPKKDIRDSLWP
;
A
#
# COMPACT_ATOMS: atom_id res chain seq x y z
N ASN A 1 27.91 20.54 -0.17
CA ASN A 1 27.16 21.21 -1.24
C ASN A 1 25.76 21.56 -0.73
N LYS A 2 25.27 22.77 -1.03
CA LYS A 2 23.92 23.19 -0.68
C LYS A 2 22.94 22.51 -1.62
N PRO A 3 21.90 21.79 -1.14
CA PRO A 3 20.92 21.16 -2.01
C PRO A 3 20.07 22.21 -2.74
N LEU A 4 19.63 21.90 -3.95
CA LEU A 4 18.75 22.75 -4.76
C LEU A 4 17.30 22.70 -4.25
N LEU A 5 16.88 21.57 -3.74
CA LEU A 5 15.54 21.27 -3.24
C LEU A 5 15.63 20.22 -2.15
N VAL A 6 14.79 20.29 -1.13
CA VAL A 6 14.56 19.19 -0.18
C VAL A 6 13.14 18.69 -0.33
N GLY A 7 13.00 17.42 -0.70
CA GLY A 7 11.72 16.74 -0.88
C GLY A 7 11.45 15.71 0.21
N PHE A 8 10.22 15.68 0.69
CA PHE A 8 9.70 14.70 1.62
C PHE A 8 8.65 13.83 0.93
N THR A 9 8.64 12.54 1.24
CA THR A 9 7.48 11.69 1.00
C THR A 9 6.89 11.28 2.34
N ALA A 10 5.58 11.42 2.52
CA ALA A 10 4.96 11.20 3.81
C ALA A 10 3.65 10.41 3.72
N TYR A 11 3.57 9.34 4.52
CA TYR A 11 2.29 8.79 4.95
C TYR A 11 1.69 9.70 6.03
N THR A 12 0.40 9.54 6.33
CA THR A 12 -0.30 10.39 7.32
C THR A 12 0.41 10.42 8.69
N VAL A 13 0.94 9.29 9.15
CA VAL A 13 1.68 9.19 10.41
C VAL A 13 3.07 9.82 10.39
N GLN A 14 3.56 10.20 9.22
CA GLN A 14 4.90 10.78 9.05
C GLN A 14 4.86 12.28 8.78
N ILE A 15 3.67 12.84 8.52
CA ILE A 15 3.58 14.22 8.04
C ILE A 15 4.08 15.26 9.07
N LYS A 16 3.82 15.03 10.35
CA LYS A 16 4.32 15.91 11.41
C LYS A 16 5.85 15.89 11.50
N ALA A 17 6.45 14.70 11.37
CA ALA A 17 7.91 14.58 11.34
C ALA A 17 8.49 15.29 10.10
N ALA A 18 7.87 15.14 8.92
CA ALA A 18 8.28 15.86 7.73
C ALA A 18 8.17 17.38 7.90
N GLY A 19 7.06 17.87 8.48
CA GLY A 19 6.86 19.28 8.78
C GLY A 19 7.87 19.83 9.79
N PHE A 20 8.18 19.05 10.82
CA PHE A 20 9.21 19.41 11.80
C PHE A 20 10.60 19.54 11.14
N ILE A 21 11.02 18.53 10.36
CA ILE A 21 12.31 18.56 9.66
C ILE A 21 12.35 19.74 8.66
N ALA A 22 11.25 19.98 7.91
CA ALA A 22 11.17 21.14 7.02
C ALA A 22 11.39 22.46 7.77
N LYS A 23 10.79 22.61 8.98
CA LYS A 23 10.97 23.79 9.84
C LYS A 23 12.42 23.97 10.27
N GLU A 24 13.08 22.90 10.69
CA GLU A 24 14.50 22.93 11.06
C GLU A 24 15.38 23.30 9.87
N ILE A 25 15.10 22.79 8.66
CA ILE A 25 15.81 23.15 7.45
C ILE A 25 15.64 24.65 7.16
N LYS A 26 14.41 25.16 7.21
CA LYS A 26 14.12 26.58 6.94
C LYS A 26 14.75 27.52 7.96
N SER A 27 14.91 27.11 9.21
CA SER A 27 15.57 27.94 10.24
C SER A 27 17.05 28.17 9.95
N HIS A 28 17.75 27.22 9.32
CA HIS A 28 19.17 27.29 8.98
C HIS A 28 19.41 27.71 7.51
N PHE A 29 18.50 27.36 6.63
CA PHE A 29 18.61 27.54 5.19
C PHE A 29 17.28 28.04 4.60
N PRO A 30 16.88 29.31 4.88
CA PRO A 30 15.56 29.84 4.50
C PRO A 30 15.30 29.82 3.00
N ASP A 31 16.36 29.94 2.18
CA ASP A 31 16.28 30.03 0.72
C ASP A 31 16.15 28.66 0.03
N ILE A 32 16.35 27.55 0.76
CA ILE A 32 16.21 26.21 0.14
C ILE A 32 14.74 25.87 0.02
N PRO A 33 14.20 25.65 -1.19
CA PRO A 33 12.84 25.20 -1.35
C PRO A 33 12.61 23.83 -0.71
N THR A 34 11.42 23.64 -0.14
CA THR A 34 10.99 22.37 0.47
C THR A 34 9.66 21.93 -0.14
N CYS A 35 9.52 20.64 -0.44
CA CYS A 35 8.27 20.10 -0.93
C CYS A 35 7.88 18.80 -0.22
N CYS A 36 6.60 18.48 -0.28
CA CYS A 36 6.06 17.22 0.25
C CYS A 36 5.19 16.52 -0.80
N GLY A 37 5.48 15.25 -1.04
CA GLY A 37 4.65 14.33 -1.81
C GLY A 37 4.20 13.15 -0.96
N GLY A 38 3.77 12.08 -1.62
CA GLY A 38 3.31 10.85 -0.97
C GLY A 38 1.82 10.86 -0.61
N PRO A 39 1.34 9.81 0.08
CA PRO A 39 -0.09 9.59 0.29
C PRO A 39 -0.82 10.71 1.04
N HIS A 40 -0.20 11.30 2.06
CA HIS A 40 -0.84 12.37 2.83
C HIS A 40 -1.01 13.64 1.99
N ALA A 41 0.09 14.12 1.38
CA ALA A 41 0.06 15.32 0.52
C ALA A 41 -0.80 15.11 -0.74
N THR A 42 -0.96 13.88 -1.21
CA THR A 42 -1.88 13.53 -2.30
C THR A 42 -3.35 13.70 -1.88
N ALA A 43 -3.68 13.31 -0.65
CA ALA A 43 -5.06 13.36 -0.14
C ALA A 43 -5.46 14.74 0.39
N MET A 44 -4.50 15.52 0.91
CA MET A 44 -4.71 16.80 1.58
C MET A 44 -3.64 17.82 1.19
N PRO A 45 -3.53 18.18 -0.09
CA PRO A 45 -2.41 19.00 -0.58
C PRO A 45 -2.38 20.41 -0.02
N LYS A 46 -3.53 21.07 0.09
CA LYS A 46 -3.65 22.46 0.62
C LYS A 46 -3.55 22.49 2.14
N GLU A 47 -4.27 21.60 2.80
CA GLU A 47 -4.27 21.47 4.26
C GLU A 47 -2.86 21.14 4.77
N THR A 48 -2.09 20.36 4.02
CA THR A 48 -0.67 20.10 4.34
C THR A 48 0.15 21.40 4.36
N LEU A 49 -0.09 22.30 3.40
CA LEU A 49 0.61 23.59 3.36
C LEU A 49 0.15 24.55 4.49
N GLU A 50 -1.13 24.50 4.83
CA GLU A 50 -1.70 25.30 5.91
C GLU A 50 -1.15 24.85 7.27
N GLU A 51 -1.11 23.55 7.51
CA GLU A 51 -0.66 22.98 8.79
C GLU A 51 0.88 23.06 8.96
N PHE A 52 1.64 22.94 7.85
CA PHE A 52 3.10 22.93 7.85
C PHE A 52 3.69 24.06 7.00
N PRO A 53 3.76 25.30 7.53
CA PRO A 53 4.20 26.48 6.76
C PRO A 53 5.63 26.41 6.20
N ALA A 54 6.48 25.54 6.75
CA ALA A 54 7.84 25.33 6.27
C ALA A 54 7.92 24.46 4.99
N ILE A 55 6.82 23.86 4.55
CA ILE A 55 6.70 23.19 3.26
C ILE A 55 6.21 24.20 2.24
N ASP A 56 7.00 24.52 1.21
CA ASP A 56 6.69 25.58 0.25
C ASP A 56 5.61 25.16 -0.75
N PHE A 57 5.62 23.89 -1.18
CA PHE A 57 4.62 23.33 -2.10
C PHE A 57 4.44 21.82 -1.88
N THR A 58 3.31 21.29 -2.33
CA THR A 58 3.06 19.85 -2.36
C THR A 58 3.04 19.31 -3.79
N VAL A 59 3.36 18.02 -3.92
CA VAL A 59 3.33 17.26 -5.18
C VAL A 59 2.36 16.09 -5.01
N PRO A 60 1.04 16.31 -5.20
CA PRO A 60 0.05 15.25 -5.11
C PRO A 60 0.12 14.29 -6.30
N GLY A 61 -0.03 12.99 -6.02
CA GLY A 61 -0.05 11.94 -7.05
C GLY A 61 1.33 11.45 -7.47
N GLU A 62 1.58 11.40 -8.77
CA GLU A 62 2.81 10.84 -9.36
C GLU A 62 3.86 11.94 -9.51
N GLY A 63 5.00 11.79 -8.86
CA GLY A 63 6.00 12.86 -8.72
C GLY A 63 7.07 12.92 -9.81
N GLU A 64 7.26 11.87 -10.59
CA GLU A 64 8.44 11.68 -11.41
C GLU A 64 8.65 12.84 -12.43
N GLU A 65 7.67 13.09 -13.30
CA GLU A 65 7.73 14.18 -14.30
C GLU A 65 7.64 15.57 -13.65
N VAL A 66 6.94 15.67 -12.52
CA VAL A 66 6.77 16.93 -11.79
C VAL A 66 8.09 17.38 -11.18
N ILE A 67 8.81 16.48 -10.51
CA ILE A 67 10.08 16.80 -9.86
C ILE A 67 11.15 17.17 -10.91
N GLU A 68 11.16 16.50 -12.05
CA GLU A 68 12.06 16.88 -13.15
C GLU A 68 11.79 18.33 -13.62
N SER A 69 10.53 18.69 -13.80
CA SER A 69 10.13 20.06 -14.16
C SER A 69 10.51 21.07 -13.09
N VAL A 70 10.26 20.76 -11.81
CA VAL A 70 10.65 21.60 -10.65
C VAL A 70 12.16 21.84 -10.63
N ILE A 71 12.97 20.79 -10.80
CA ILE A 71 14.43 20.89 -10.78
C ILE A 71 14.93 21.77 -11.94
N ASN A 72 14.34 21.63 -13.13
CA ASN A 72 14.73 22.43 -14.30
C ASN A 72 14.40 23.91 -14.08
N ASP A 73 13.23 24.24 -13.56
CA ASP A 73 12.84 25.62 -13.29
C ASP A 73 13.70 26.25 -12.18
N LEU A 74 14.02 25.50 -11.12
CA LEU A 74 14.93 25.96 -10.07
C LEU A 74 16.35 26.23 -10.59
N LYS A 75 16.87 25.41 -11.51
CA LYS A 75 18.18 25.62 -12.14
C LYS A 75 18.24 26.86 -13.01
N THR A 76 17.12 27.19 -13.66
CA THR A 76 17.02 28.34 -14.59
C THR A 76 16.48 29.60 -13.94
N GLY A 77 16.15 29.55 -12.63
CA GLY A 77 15.57 30.68 -11.89
C GLY A 77 14.14 31.03 -12.29
N GLN A 78 13.43 30.08 -12.90
CA GLN A 78 12.03 30.26 -13.30
C GLN A 78 11.08 30.05 -12.10
N SER A 79 9.88 30.61 -12.24
CA SER A 79 8.85 30.52 -11.21
C SER A 79 8.17 29.16 -11.21
N LEU A 80 8.05 28.53 -10.06
CA LEU A 80 7.35 27.26 -9.87
C LEU A 80 5.83 27.35 -10.05
N PHE A 81 5.24 28.56 -10.06
CA PHE A 81 3.77 28.74 -10.04
C PHE A 81 3.02 28.15 -11.26
N ASN A 82 3.70 27.90 -12.35
CA ASN A 82 3.10 27.37 -13.58
C ASN A 82 3.33 25.88 -13.81
N ILE A 83 4.01 25.20 -12.89
CA ILE A 83 4.29 23.77 -13.01
C ILE A 83 2.99 22.98 -12.75
N ARG A 84 2.66 22.10 -13.70
CA ARG A 84 1.55 21.15 -13.50
C ARG A 84 1.91 20.12 -12.42
N GLY A 85 0.94 19.79 -11.58
CA GLY A 85 1.11 18.75 -10.56
C GLY A 85 1.71 19.23 -9.25
N ILE A 86 1.98 20.54 -9.09
CA ILE A 86 2.26 21.11 -7.77
C ILE A 86 1.05 21.89 -7.25
N VAL A 87 0.96 21.97 -5.92
CA VAL A 87 0.02 22.86 -5.22
C VAL A 87 0.83 23.80 -4.35
N THR A 88 0.56 25.10 -4.46
CA THR A 88 1.17 26.16 -3.65
C THR A 88 0.09 26.91 -2.88
N ARG A 89 0.47 27.67 -1.84
CA ARG A 89 -0.50 28.48 -1.05
C ARG A 89 -1.21 29.55 -1.87
N GLN A 90 -0.55 30.10 -2.86
CA GLN A 90 -1.03 31.25 -3.64
C GLN A 90 -1.48 30.86 -5.06
N GLY A 91 -1.10 29.68 -5.53
CA GLY A 91 -1.31 29.25 -6.90
C GLY A 91 -2.65 28.55 -7.12
N LYS A 92 -3.08 28.53 -8.38
CA LYS A 92 -4.12 27.61 -8.83
C LYS A 92 -3.56 26.21 -8.84
N GLU A 93 -4.32 25.26 -8.30
CA GLU A 93 -4.04 23.85 -8.49
C GLU A 93 -4.18 23.52 -9.98
N ILE A 94 -3.08 23.13 -10.61
CA ILE A 94 -3.07 22.65 -11.99
C ILE A 94 -2.94 21.12 -11.91
N PRO A 95 -4.03 20.37 -12.18
CA PRO A 95 -3.99 18.92 -12.07
C PRO A 95 -2.88 18.30 -12.91
N GLN A 96 -2.17 17.34 -12.35
CA GLN A 96 -1.21 16.54 -13.08
C GLN A 96 -1.91 15.57 -14.01
N ASN A 97 -1.36 15.37 -15.20
CA ASN A 97 -1.70 14.23 -16.03
C ASN A 97 -1.04 12.99 -15.45
N LYS A 98 -1.82 11.92 -15.29
CA LYS A 98 -1.25 10.62 -14.88
C LYS A 98 -0.32 10.11 -15.99
N ILE A 99 0.81 9.54 -15.60
CA ILE A 99 1.76 8.91 -16.52
C ILE A 99 1.04 7.77 -17.25
N ALA A 100 0.76 7.95 -18.53
CA ALA A 100 -0.04 7.00 -19.30
C ALA A 100 0.72 5.69 -19.58
N ASN A 101 2.00 5.80 -19.94
CA ASN A 101 2.89 4.68 -20.22
C ASN A 101 3.92 4.53 -19.10
N LEU A 102 3.73 3.54 -18.21
CA LEU A 102 4.65 3.30 -17.11
C LEU A 102 6.01 2.73 -17.55
N ASP A 103 6.14 2.26 -18.77
CA ASP A 103 7.42 1.77 -19.31
C ASP A 103 8.41 2.90 -19.65
N THR A 104 7.96 4.15 -19.67
CA THR A 104 8.84 5.32 -19.84
C THR A 104 9.60 5.67 -18.57
N LEU A 105 9.15 5.17 -17.42
CA LEU A 105 9.82 5.41 -16.15
C LEU A 105 11.12 4.61 -16.06
N PRO A 106 12.19 5.20 -15.52
CA PRO A 106 13.42 4.46 -15.24
C PRO A 106 13.17 3.38 -14.17
N PHE A 107 14.01 2.36 -14.16
CA PHE A 107 14.04 1.42 -13.05
C PHE A 107 14.56 2.09 -11.77
N PRO A 108 14.17 1.59 -10.58
CA PRO A 108 14.69 2.13 -9.33
C PRO A 108 16.22 2.11 -9.30
N ALA A 109 16.82 3.20 -8.84
CA ALA A 109 18.28 3.38 -8.74
C ALA A 109 18.81 2.68 -7.47
N TRP A 110 18.73 1.36 -7.43
CA TRP A 110 19.16 0.56 -6.27
C TRP A 110 20.66 0.73 -5.96
N GLU A 111 21.45 1.08 -6.94
CA GLU A 111 22.87 1.41 -6.81
C GLU A 111 23.18 2.60 -5.90
N GLU A 112 22.20 3.49 -5.70
CA GLU A 112 22.33 4.64 -4.81
C GLU A 112 22.05 4.29 -3.32
N PHE A 113 21.68 3.04 -3.02
CA PHE A 113 21.33 2.59 -1.69
C PHE A 113 22.29 1.54 -1.15
N ASP A 114 22.67 1.65 0.12
CA ASP A 114 23.31 0.56 0.84
C ASP A 114 22.28 -0.52 1.18
N LEU A 115 22.06 -1.44 0.24
CA LEU A 115 21.03 -2.48 0.35
C LEU A 115 21.23 -3.42 1.55
N THR A 116 22.42 -3.45 2.16
CA THR A 116 22.68 -4.25 3.37
C THR A 116 21.91 -3.73 4.59
N LYS A 117 21.47 -2.47 4.56
CA LYS A 117 20.67 -1.82 5.62
C LYS A 117 19.16 -2.01 5.46
N TYR A 118 18.72 -2.63 4.37
CA TYR A 118 17.30 -2.82 4.05
C TYR A 118 16.98 -4.31 3.98
N PRO A 119 16.82 -4.98 5.13
CA PRO A 119 16.38 -6.37 5.14
C PRO A 119 15.00 -6.47 4.52
N GLY A 120 14.78 -7.46 3.66
CA GLY A 120 13.47 -7.73 3.07
C GLY A 120 12.41 -8.11 4.11
N PHE A 121 11.19 -8.35 3.64
CA PHE A 121 10.07 -8.79 4.50
C PHE A 121 10.37 -10.13 5.20
N HIS A 122 11.26 -10.92 4.64
CA HIS A 122 11.64 -12.25 5.13
C HIS A 122 13.15 -12.40 5.30
N PRO A 123 13.80 -11.60 6.17
CA PRO A 123 15.27 -11.56 6.30
C PRO A 123 15.91 -12.89 6.73
N HIS A 124 15.09 -13.84 7.22
CA HIS A 124 15.54 -15.19 7.58
C HIS A 124 15.56 -16.16 6.39
N LEU A 125 14.91 -15.79 5.28
CA LEU A 125 14.74 -16.65 4.12
C LEU A 125 15.62 -16.24 2.93
N THR A 126 15.92 -14.94 2.82
CA THR A 126 16.68 -14.38 1.70
C THR A 126 17.64 -13.31 2.18
N LYS A 127 18.78 -13.19 1.50
CA LYS A 127 19.78 -12.15 1.79
C LYS A 127 19.30 -10.79 1.29
N LEU A 128 18.64 -10.77 0.13
CA LEU A 128 18.09 -9.55 -0.46
C LEU A 128 16.73 -9.80 -1.10
N GLU A 129 15.76 -9.02 -0.67
CA GLU A 129 14.42 -8.97 -1.24
C GLU A 129 14.14 -7.53 -1.68
N LEU A 130 13.80 -7.32 -2.96
CA LEU A 130 13.50 -5.99 -3.50
C LEU A 130 12.01 -5.84 -3.82
N PRO A 131 11.42 -4.67 -3.57
CA PRO A 131 10.08 -4.36 -4.03
C PRO A 131 10.05 -4.11 -5.54
N ILE A 132 8.95 -4.51 -6.19
CA ILE A 132 8.71 -4.25 -7.60
C ILE A 132 7.24 -3.88 -7.82
N ALA A 133 6.99 -2.85 -8.62
CA ALA A 133 5.64 -2.44 -9.02
C ALA A 133 5.44 -2.73 -10.50
N THR A 134 4.36 -3.45 -10.83
CA THR A 134 4.00 -3.76 -12.23
C THR A 134 2.87 -2.87 -12.74
N SER A 135 2.15 -2.22 -11.84
CA SER A 135 1.00 -1.40 -12.18
C SER A 135 0.77 -0.29 -11.15
N ARG A 136 -0.02 0.69 -11.54
CA ARG A 136 -0.53 1.76 -10.68
C ARG A 136 -2.02 1.90 -10.84
N GLY A 137 -2.73 2.13 -9.71
CA GLY A 137 -4.16 2.32 -9.65
C GLY A 137 -4.93 1.02 -9.40
N CYS A 138 -6.05 1.16 -8.69
CA CYS A 138 -6.92 0.07 -8.29
C CYS A 138 -8.37 0.35 -8.69
N PRO A 139 -9.02 -0.51 -9.52
CA PRO A 139 -10.36 -0.25 -10.01
C PRO A 139 -11.46 -0.44 -8.95
N TYR A 140 -11.12 -1.05 -7.82
CA TYR A 140 -12.07 -1.36 -6.77
C TYR A 140 -12.42 -0.13 -5.92
N SER A 141 -13.54 -0.20 -5.20
CA SER A 141 -14.12 0.95 -4.48
C SER A 141 -14.23 0.74 -2.97
N CYS A 142 -13.32 -0.04 -2.37
CA CYS A 142 -13.29 -0.23 -0.92
C CYS A 142 -13.27 1.11 -0.20
N ASN A 143 -14.22 1.33 0.72
CA ASN A 143 -14.45 2.66 1.31
C ASN A 143 -13.36 3.11 2.29
N PHE A 144 -12.59 2.17 2.85
CA PHE A 144 -11.49 2.42 3.79
C PHE A 144 -10.13 2.62 3.10
N CYS A 145 -10.02 2.37 1.78
CA CYS A 145 -8.76 2.35 1.06
C CYS A 145 -8.42 3.71 0.44
N SER A 146 -7.22 4.22 0.74
CA SER A 146 -6.66 5.37 0.05
C SER A 146 -6.03 4.93 -1.28
N ARG A 147 -6.63 5.33 -2.39
CA ARG A 147 -6.19 4.98 -3.74
C ARG A 147 -5.27 6.06 -4.28
N ASN A 148 -4.01 6.03 -3.90
CA ASN A 148 -3.04 7.09 -4.21
C ASN A 148 -2.86 7.30 -5.73
N PHE A 149 -2.94 6.23 -6.54
CA PHE A 149 -2.83 6.28 -7.99
C PHE A 149 -4.21 6.32 -8.70
N GLY A 150 -5.31 6.45 -7.95
CA GLY A 150 -6.68 6.55 -8.46
C GLY A 150 -7.27 5.23 -8.95
N LYS A 151 -8.40 5.33 -9.70
CA LYS A 151 -9.22 4.17 -10.10
C LYS A 151 -8.77 3.54 -11.43
N ILE A 152 -8.10 4.29 -12.29
CA ILE A 152 -7.67 3.78 -13.60
C ILE A 152 -6.38 3.00 -13.40
N ARG A 153 -6.44 1.70 -13.69
CA ARG A 153 -5.26 0.84 -13.62
C ARG A 153 -4.44 0.94 -14.90
N ARG A 154 -3.15 1.17 -14.75
CA ARG A 154 -2.16 1.19 -15.81
C ARG A 154 -1.10 0.16 -15.49
N HIS A 155 -0.68 -0.61 -16.50
CA HIS A 155 0.34 -1.65 -16.34
C HIS A 155 1.60 -1.27 -17.10
N ARG A 156 2.72 -1.69 -16.56
CA ARG A 156 3.95 -1.84 -17.32
C ARG A 156 3.79 -3.03 -18.27
N SER A 157 4.49 -3.02 -19.40
CA SER A 157 4.58 -4.21 -20.25
C SER A 157 5.26 -5.36 -19.50
N VAL A 158 4.88 -6.58 -19.82
CA VAL A 158 5.55 -7.78 -19.29
C VAL A 158 7.04 -7.73 -19.59
N SER A 159 7.42 -7.27 -20.77
CA SER A 159 8.82 -7.10 -21.19
C SER A 159 9.60 -6.16 -20.27
N SER A 160 9.02 -5.00 -19.89
CA SER A 160 9.65 -4.04 -18.97
C SER A 160 9.86 -4.65 -17.58
N VAL A 161 8.84 -5.29 -17.03
CA VAL A 161 8.93 -5.94 -15.70
C VAL A 161 9.97 -7.05 -15.70
N ILE A 162 10.02 -7.88 -16.73
CA ILE A 162 11.00 -8.96 -16.85
C ILE A 162 12.44 -8.41 -16.92
N LYS A 163 12.68 -7.32 -17.66
CA LYS A 163 14.00 -6.66 -17.71
C LYS A 163 14.47 -6.18 -16.35
N GLU A 164 13.56 -5.59 -15.55
CA GLU A 164 13.88 -5.16 -14.18
C GLU A 164 14.20 -6.35 -13.28
N ILE A 165 13.44 -7.45 -13.39
CA ILE A 165 13.72 -8.68 -12.63
C ILE A 165 15.09 -9.25 -13.00
N GLU A 166 15.40 -9.34 -14.30
CA GLU A 166 16.70 -9.80 -14.79
C GLU A 166 17.86 -8.92 -14.26
N ARG A 167 17.68 -7.58 -14.30
CA ARG A 167 18.64 -6.62 -13.70
C ARG A 167 18.80 -6.86 -12.20
N ASN A 168 17.72 -6.98 -11.45
CA ASN A 168 17.78 -7.15 -10.00
C ASN A 168 18.51 -8.44 -9.61
N ILE A 169 18.37 -9.50 -10.40
CA ILE A 169 19.11 -10.76 -10.20
C ILE A 169 20.60 -10.59 -10.55
N MET A 170 20.92 -9.96 -11.69
CA MET A 170 22.29 -9.90 -12.20
C MET A 170 23.15 -8.87 -11.45
N ASP A 171 22.61 -7.68 -11.22
CA ASP A 171 23.39 -6.55 -10.72
C ASP A 171 23.42 -6.50 -9.17
N PHE A 172 22.37 -7.02 -8.52
CA PHE A 172 22.22 -6.93 -7.05
C PHE A 172 22.18 -8.29 -6.34
N ASN A 173 22.23 -9.41 -7.07
CA ASN A 173 22.04 -10.75 -6.49
C ASN A 173 20.73 -10.88 -5.70
N CYS A 174 19.65 -10.29 -6.20
CA CYS A 174 18.35 -10.33 -5.58
C CYS A 174 17.79 -11.77 -5.60
N GLU A 175 17.38 -12.27 -4.45
CA GLU A 175 16.88 -13.65 -4.27
C GLU A 175 15.35 -13.71 -4.20
N ALA A 176 14.71 -12.61 -3.79
CA ALA A 176 13.26 -12.53 -3.71
C ALA A 176 12.71 -11.16 -4.12
N LEU A 177 11.44 -11.14 -4.51
CA LEU A 177 10.68 -9.94 -4.85
C LEU A 177 9.39 -9.88 -4.05
N THR A 178 9.03 -8.67 -3.62
CA THR A 178 7.68 -8.37 -3.16
C THR A 178 7.00 -7.45 -4.16
N PHE A 179 5.93 -7.94 -4.80
CA PHE A 179 5.11 -7.10 -5.66
C PHE A 179 4.27 -6.15 -4.83
N THR A 180 4.46 -4.83 -5.04
CA THR A 180 3.78 -3.76 -4.29
C THR A 180 2.49 -3.29 -4.95
N ASP A 181 2.04 -3.99 -5.97
CA ASP A 181 0.76 -3.75 -6.64
C ASP A 181 -0.41 -3.93 -5.65
N GLU A 182 -1.41 -3.05 -5.69
CA GLU A 182 -2.61 -3.18 -4.86
C GLU A 182 -3.38 -4.49 -5.13
N THR A 183 -3.19 -5.09 -6.31
CA THR A 183 -3.72 -6.42 -6.67
C THR A 183 -3.02 -6.90 -7.94
N LEU A 184 -2.00 -7.72 -7.84
CA LEU A 184 -1.21 -8.19 -9.00
C LEU A 184 -2.09 -8.88 -10.05
N THR A 185 -3.10 -9.62 -9.60
CA THR A 185 -3.93 -10.51 -10.44
C THR A 185 -5.17 -9.84 -11.05
N ALA A 186 -5.33 -8.52 -10.94
CA ALA A 186 -6.54 -7.85 -11.42
C ALA A 186 -6.70 -7.86 -12.95
N ASN A 187 -5.60 -7.92 -13.71
CA ASN A 187 -5.64 -8.14 -15.16
C ASN A 187 -5.21 -9.57 -15.48
N LYS A 188 -6.19 -10.43 -15.72
CA LYS A 188 -5.96 -11.87 -15.95
C LYS A 188 -5.07 -12.17 -17.16
N ALA A 189 -5.22 -11.42 -18.25
CA ALA A 189 -4.44 -11.61 -19.47
C ALA A 189 -2.97 -11.27 -19.23
N TRP A 190 -2.71 -10.09 -18.67
CA TRP A 190 -1.37 -9.63 -18.31
C TRP A 190 -0.70 -10.60 -17.32
N SER A 191 -1.41 -10.99 -16.27
CA SER A 191 -0.88 -11.91 -15.25
C SER A 191 -0.50 -13.27 -15.85
N LYS A 192 -1.33 -13.83 -16.73
CA LYS A 192 -1.05 -15.09 -17.41
C LYS A 192 0.19 -14.98 -18.31
N GLU A 193 0.31 -13.91 -19.07
CA GLU A 193 1.48 -13.64 -19.91
C GLU A 193 2.75 -13.51 -19.07
N PHE A 194 2.69 -12.75 -17.97
CA PHE A 194 3.82 -12.54 -17.06
C PHE A 194 4.30 -13.86 -16.46
N PHE A 195 3.40 -14.65 -15.85
CA PHE A 195 3.78 -15.91 -15.21
C PHE A 195 4.34 -16.92 -16.21
N ASN A 196 3.76 -17.03 -17.39
CA ASN A 196 4.30 -17.88 -18.45
C ASN A 196 5.69 -17.42 -18.91
N THR A 197 5.93 -16.11 -18.97
CA THR A 197 7.24 -15.56 -19.36
C THR A 197 8.29 -15.84 -18.28
N MET A 198 7.93 -15.72 -16.99
CA MET A 198 8.80 -16.13 -15.87
C MET A 198 9.25 -17.59 -15.99
N ILE A 199 8.32 -18.48 -16.30
CA ILE A 199 8.58 -19.92 -16.47
C ILE A 199 9.45 -20.15 -17.71
N LYS A 200 9.06 -19.59 -18.87
CA LYS A 200 9.77 -19.77 -20.14
C LYS A 200 11.23 -19.31 -20.06
N LYS A 201 11.50 -18.23 -19.34
CA LYS A 201 12.88 -17.71 -19.14
C LYS A 201 13.63 -18.39 -18.00
N GLY A 202 13.00 -19.32 -17.27
CA GLY A 202 13.62 -20.02 -16.13
C GLY A 202 13.85 -19.11 -14.92
N LEU A 203 13.24 -17.92 -14.86
CA LEU A 203 13.39 -16.98 -13.75
C LEU A 203 12.75 -17.52 -12.46
N ASN A 204 11.70 -18.32 -12.57
CA ASN A 204 11.05 -19.02 -11.46
C ASN A 204 11.98 -19.92 -10.63
N LYS A 205 13.12 -20.34 -11.22
CA LYS A 205 14.16 -21.13 -10.54
C LYS A 205 15.21 -20.26 -9.87
N LYS A 206 15.31 -19.00 -10.29
CA LYS A 206 16.35 -18.05 -9.81
C LYS A 206 15.85 -17.11 -8.72
N ILE A 207 14.55 -16.77 -8.74
CA ILE A 207 13.98 -15.81 -7.81
C ILE A 207 12.63 -16.28 -7.28
N LYS A 208 12.36 -16.01 -6.02
CA LYS A 208 11.07 -16.24 -5.38
C LYS A 208 10.30 -14.93 -5.26
N TRP A 209 8.97 -14.99 -5.14
CA TRP A 209 8.21 -13.76 -5.00
C TRP A 209 6.90 -13.92 -4.24
N ALA A 210 6.48 -12.82 -3.62
CA ALA A 210 5.21 -12.68 -2.93
C ALA A 210 4.40 -11.52 -3.51
N CYS A 211 3.09 -11.56 -3.36
CA CYS A 211 2.21 -10.48 -3.81
C CYS A 211 0.92 -10.41 -3.01
N GLU A 212 0.25 -9.25 -3.10
CA GLU A 212 -1.13 -9.07 -2.69
C GLU A 212 -2.09 -9.45 -3.84
N THR A 213 -3.19 -10.10 -3.48
CA THR A 213 -4.24 -10.48 -4.42
C THR A 213 -5.63 -10.33 -3.81
N ARG A 214 -6.67 -10.48 -4.65
CA ARG A 214 -8.06 -10.42 -4.21
C ARG A 214 -8.76 -11.77 -4.43
N VAL A 215 -9.73 -12.02 -3.57
CA VAL A 215 -10.58 -13.22 -3.63
C VAL A 215 -11.28 -13.36 -5.00
N ASP A 216 -11.84 -12.26 -5.50
CA ASP A 216 -12.64 -12.22 -6.75
C ASP A 216 -11.80 -12.23 -8.04
N THR A 217 -10.48 -12.13 -7.94
CA THR A 217 -9.55 -12.30 -9.07
C THR A 217 -8.91 -13.69 -9.12
N SER A 218 -9.21 -14.54 -8.16
CA SER A 218 -8.55 -15.82 -7.91
C SER A 218 -9.23 -16.99 -8.65
N SER A 219 -8.44 -18.00 -9.01
CA SER A 219 -8.92 -19.32 -9.47
C SER A 219 -7.88 -20.39 -9.17
N PRO A 220 -8.28 -21.70 -9.15
CA PRO A 220 -7.34 -22.80 -8.97
C PRO A 220 -6.20 -22.81 -10.00
N GLU A 221 -6.52 -22.52 -11.27
CA GLU A 221 -5.57 -22.49 -12.37
C GLU A 221 -4.55 -21.35 -12.17
N LEU A 222 -5.05 -20.17 -11.76
CA LEU A 222 -4.20 -19.02 -11.53
C LEU A 222 -3.17 -19.29 -10.42
N PHE A 223 -3.60 -19.84 -9.28
CA PHE A 223 -2.68 -20.14 -8.18
C PHE A 223 -1.67 -21.22 -8.52
N ARG A 224 -2.07 -22.26 -9.26
CA ARG A 224 -1.11 -23.25 -9.77
C ARG A 224 -0.07 -22.61 -10.69
N LEU A 225 -0.48 -21.73 -11.60
CA LEU A 225 0.42 -21.02 -12.50
C LEU A 225 1.36 -20.07 -11.71
N MET A 226 0.85 -19.34 -10.72
CA MET A 226 1.66 -18.51 -9.83
C MET A 226 2.73 -19.34 -9.12
N LYS A 227 2.36 -20.47 -8.54
CA LYS A 227 3.31 -21.39 -7.89
C LYS A 227 4.40 -21.86 -8.85
N GLN A 228 4.03 -22.27 -10.05
CA GLN A 228 4.97 -22.67 -11.11
C GLN A 228 5.91 -21.50 -11.50
N ALA A 229 5.40 -20.27 -11.48
CA ALA A 229 6.17 -19.07 -11.80
C ALA A 229 7.09 -18.58 -10.65
N GLY A 230 7.14 -19.29 -9.51
CA GLY A 230 8.03 -18.97 -8.39
C GLY A 230 7.36 -18.23 -7.22
N CYS A 231 6.03 -18.04 -7.25
CA CYS A 231 5.30 -17.49 -6.12
C CYS A 231 5.41 -18.42 -4.91
N TYR A 232 5.78 -17.88 -3.76
CA TYR A 232 5.79 -18.63 -2.51
C TYR A 232 4.67 -18.22 -1.56
N SER A 233 4.24 -16.95 -1.61
CA SER A 233 3.24 -16.41 -0.69
C SER A 233 2.28 -15.46 -1.38
N VAL A 234 1.01 -15.52 -0.95
CA VAL A 234 -0.05 -14.59 -1.36
C VAL A 234 -0.71 -13.95 -0.15
N GLY A 235 -0.85 -12.62 -0.20
CA GLY A 235 -1.60 -11.85 0.76
C GLY A 235 -3.03 -11.59 0.30
N PHE A 236 -3.98 -11.67 1.22
CA PHE A 236 -5.40 -11.38 0.98
C PHE A 236 -5.91 -10.31 1.93
N GLY A 237 -6.45 -9.22 1.38
CA GLY A 237 -7.33 -8.34 2.14
C GLY A 237 -8.71 -8.96 2.27
N LEU A 238 -8.96 -9.77 3.31
CA LEU A 238 -10.26 -10.43 3.54
C LEU A 238 -11.25 -9.50 4.24
N GLU A 239 -10.77 -8.67 5.12
CA GLU A 239 -11.35 -7.59 5.89
C GLU A 239 -12.43 -8.00 6.88
N SER A 240 -13.40 -8.86 6.52
CA SER A 240 -14.46 -9.31 7.43
C SER A 240 -14.89 -10.75 7.16
N GLY A 241 -15.34 -11.43 8.21
CA GLY A 241 -16.02 -12.72 8.17
C GLY A 241 -17.55 -12.60 8.15
N ASP A 242 -18.06 -11.40 7.89
CA ASP A 242 -19.49 -11.10 7.82
C ASP A 242 -19.83 -10.48 6.48
N ASP A 243 -20.82 -11.05 5.77
CA ASP A 243 -21.17 -10.65 4.41
C ASP A 243 -21.78 -9.24 4.36
N ASP A 244 -22.52 -8.81 5.39
CA ASP A 244 -23.07 -7.45 5.45
C ASP A 244 -21.97 -6.41 5.64
N ILE A 245 -20.98 -6.71 6.48
CA ILE A 245 -19.82 -5.84 6.66
C ILE A 245 -18.99 -5.78 5.37
N LEU A 246 -18.75 -6.91 4.68
CA LEU A 246 -18.07 -6.93 3.38
C LEU A 246 -18.80 -6.08 2.34
N LYS A 247 -20.13 -6.14 2.32
CA LYS A 247 -20.97 -5.31 1.43
C LYS A 247 -20.84 -3.82 1.77
N LYS A 248 -20.95 -3.44 3.04
CA LYS A 248 -20.78 -2.05 3.51
C LYS A 248 -19.37 -1.53 3.21
N ALA A 249 -18.34 -2.38 3.37
CA ALA A 249 -16.94 -2.06 3.02
C ALA A 249 -16.67 -2.02 1.50
N LYS A 250 -17.66 -2.33 0.67
CA LYS A 250 -17.57 -2.38 -0.81
C LYS A 250 -16.51 -3.32 -1.32
N LYS A 251 -16.35 -4.50 -0.69
CA LYS A 251 -15.34 -5.49 -1.09
C LYS A 251 -15.69 -6.22 -2.38
N GLY A 252 -16.98 -6.40 -2.69
CA GLY A 252 -17.43 -7.04 -3.93
C GLY A 252 -17.35 -8.57 -3.96
N PHE A 253 -17.08 -9.21 -2.82
CA PHE A 253 -17.10 -10.66 -2.64
C PHE A 253 -17.68 -11.01 -1.25
N ASN A 254 -17.93 -12.29 -1.01
CA ASN A 254 -18.53 -12.81 0.21
C ASN A 254 -17.65 -13.88 0.90
N VAL A 255 -18.07 -14.31 2.10
CA VAL A 255 -17.35 -15.29 2.93
C VAL A 255 -17.18 -16.64 2.22
N SER A 256 -18.18 -17.09 1.46
CA SER A 256 -18.07 -18.35 0.69
C SER A 256 -16.95 -18.26 -0.35
N GLN A 257 -16.82 -17.13 -1.04
CA GLN A 257 -15.73 -16.90 -1.99
C GLN A 257 -14.37 -16.81 -1.30
N ILE A 258 -14.30 -16.22 -0.10
CA ILE A 258 -13.09 -16.20 0.73
C ILE A 258 -12.61 -17.62 0.99
N LYS A 259 -13.48 -18.50 1.50
CA LYS A 259 -13.15 -19.89 1.81
C LYS A 259 -12.61 -20.64 0.58
N LYS A 260 -13.25 -20.45 -0.57
CA LYS A 260 -12.81 -21.05 -1.85
C LYS A 260 -11.42 -20.55 -2.26
N ALA A 261 -11.21 -19.23 -2.29
CA ALA A 261 -9.96 -18.65 -2.78
C ALA A 261 -8.76 -19.05 -1.89
N VAL A 262 -8.92 -19.00 -0.56
CA VAL A 262 -7.89 -19.45 0.38
C VAL A 262 -7.64 -20.97 0.23
N GLY A 263 -8.68 -21.77 0.07
CA GLY A 263 -8.56 -23.22 -0.21
C GLY A 263 -7.72 -23.48 -1.46
N TRP A 264 -8.04 -22.86 -2.58
CA TRP A 264 -7.29 -23.00 -3.85
C TRP A 264 -5.83 -22.57 -3.74
N ALA A 265 -5.54 -21.47 -3.00
CA ALA A 265 -4.16 -21.03 -2.79
C ALA A 265 -3.36 -22.06 -1.99
N LYS A 266 -3.95 -22.63 -0.93
CA LYS A 266 -3.34 -23.68 -0.11
C LYS A 266 -3.13 -24.98 -0.89
N GLU A 267 -4.12 -25.43 -1.68
CA GLU A 267 -4.01 -26.58 -2.57
C GLU A 267 -2.89 -26.42 -3.61
N ALA A 268 -2.65 -25.19 -4.07
CA ALA A 268 -1.53 -24.88 -4.96
C ALA A 268 -0.16 -24.83 -4.22
N GLY A 269 -0.12 -25.03 -2.90
CA GLY A 269 1.09 -24.96 -2.08
C GLY A 269 1.61 -23.54 -1.87
N LEU A 270 0.73 -22.53 -1.89
CA LEU A 270 1.08 -21.14 -1.56
C LEU A 270 0.87 -20.88 -0.07
N VAL A 271 1.79 -20.12 0.52
CA VAL A 271 1.59 -19.60 1.87
C VAL A 271 0.59 -18.47 1.82
N CYS A 272 -0.46 -18.57 2.62
CA CYS A 272 -1.50 -17.56 2.69
C CYS A 272 -1.27 -16.64 3.89
N ILE A 273 -1.23 -15.34 3.64
CA ILE A 273 -1.33 -14.29 4.67
C ILE A 273 -2.65 -13.55 4.46
N ALA A 274 -3.24 -13.03 5.54
CA ALA A 274 -4.48 -12.28 5.42
C ALA A 274 -4.59 -11.13 6.41
N SER A 275 -5.42 -10.16 6.06
CA SER A 275 -5.80 -9.04 6.92
C SER A 275 -7.31 -9.03 7.12
N PHE A 276 -7.74 -8.84 8.37
CA PHE A 276 -9.12 -8.55 8.77
C PHE A 276 -9.13 -7.20 9.51
N ILE A 277 -10.06 -6.32 9.17
CA ILE A 277 -10.15 -4.98 9.77
C ILE A 277 -11.24 -4.98 10.84
N ILE A 278 -10.90 -4.54 12.05
CA ILE A 278 -11.86 -4.35 13.15
C ILE A 278 -12.35 -2.92 13.15
N GLY A 279 -13.67 -2.72 13.23
CA GLY A 279 -14.31 -1.41 13.32
C GLY A 279 -14.68 -0.82 11.97
N LEU A 280 -14.93 -1.64 10.96
CA LEU A 280 -15.54 -1.22 9.69
C LEU A 280 -16.96 -0.67 9.91
N PRO A 281 -17.52 0.13 8.98
CA PRO A 281 -18.88 0.68 9.10
C PRO A 281 -19.93 -0.39 9.40
N GLY A 282 -20.72 -0.15 10.46
CA GLY A 282 -21.78 -1.06 10.90
C GLY A 282 -21.32 -2.33 11.60
N GLU A 283 -20.01 -2.49 11.88
CA GLU A 283 -19.52 -3.66 12.58
C GLU A 283 -19.93 -3.67 14.06
N THR A 284 -20.37 -4.82 14.53
CA THR A 284 -20.71 -5.11 15.91
C THR A 284 -19.69 -6.09 16.52
N GLN A 285 -19.76 -6.29 17.84
CA GLN A 285 -18.92 -7.30 18.49
C GLN A 285 -19.17 -8.70 17.90
N GLU A 286 -20.42 -9.03 17.56
CA GLU A 286 -20.76 -10.33 16.98
C GLU A 286 -20.14 -10.52 15.60
N SER A 287 -20.25 -9.52 14.70
CA SER A 287 -19.67 -9.60 13.34
C SER A 287 -18.13 -9.62 13.39
N ALA A 288 -17.50 -8.90 14.32
CA ALA A 288 -16.05 -8.97 14.53
C ALA A 288 -15.61 -10.37 14.95
N TRP A 289 -16.38 -11.05 15.84
CA TRP A 289 -16.10 -12.44 16.21
C TRP A 289 -16.27 -13.42 15.04
N LYS A 290 -17.16 -13.16 14.06
CA LYS A 290 -17.23 -13.96 12.83
C LYS A 290 -15.91 -13.90 12.07
N SER A 291 -15.30 -12.71 11.98
CA SER A 291 -13.99 -12.50 11.34
C SER A 291 -12.87 -13.27 12.06
N ILE A 292 -12.82 -13.18 13.39
CA ILE A 292 -11.83 -13.87 14.25
C ILE A 292 -11.93 -15.39 14.11
N LYS A 293 -13.15 -15.92 14.13
CA LYS A 293 -13.41 -17.35 13.96
C LYS A 293 -13.08 -17.83 12.55
N LEU A 294 -13.43 -17.05 11.53
CA LEU A 294 -13.11 -17.37 10.13
C LEU A 294 -11.61 -17.44 9.91
N ALA A 295 -10.82 -16.52 10.45
CA ALA A 295 -9.37 -16.57 10.36
C ALA A 295 -8.79 -17.89 10.88
N LYS A 296 -9.31 -18.38 12.03
CA LYS A 296 -8.91 -19.68 12.59
C LYS A 296 -9.37 -20.86 11.75
N GLU A 297 -10.62 -20.85 11.29
CA GLU A 297 -11.18 -21.88 10.40
C GLU A 297 -10.35 -22.03 9.13
N LEU A 298 -9.99 -20.91 8.51
CA LEU A 298 -9.17 -20.88 7.30
C LEU A 298 -7.73 -21.39 7.54
N ASN A 299 -7.29 -21.47 8.80
CA ASN A 299 -5.95 -21.92 9.17
C ASN A 299 -4.85 -21.24 8.34
N ILE A 300 -4.94 -19.91 8.24
CA ILE A 300 -4.02 -19.06 7.50
C ILE A 300 -2.68 -19.02 8.24
N PHE A 301 -1.58 -18.88 7.48
CA PHE A 301 -0.24 -18.87 8.06
C PHE A 301 -0.03 -17.68 9.02
N SER A 302 -0.33 -16.47 8.54
CA SER A 302 -0.27 -15.24 9.34
C SER A 302 -1.50 -14.39 9.07
N THR A 303 -2.13 -13.92 10.14
CA THR A 303 -3.31 -13.06 10.07
C THR A 303 -3.06 -11.78 10.86
N THR A 304 -3.39 -10.63 10.28
CA THR A 304 -3.37 -9.34 10.96
C THR A 304 -4.79 -8.84 11.20
N PHE A 305 -4.98 -8.13 12.32
CA PHE A 305 -6.25 -7.54 12.72
C PHE A 305 -6.09 -6.04 13.02
N PRO A 306 -5.78 -5.19 12.01
CA PRO A 306 -5.73 -3.76 12.22
C PRO A 306 -7.11 -3.21 12.59
N ILE A 307 -7.12 -2.14 13.41
CA ILE A 307 -8.32 -1.37 13.66
C ILE A 307 -8.50 -0.38 12.51
N ALA A 308 -9.75 -0.17 12.09
CA ALA A 308 -10.10 0.76 11.02
C ALA A 308 -9.65 2.19 11.36
N VAL A 309 -8.96 2.82 10.43
CA VAL A 309 -8.45 4.18 10.54
C VAL A 309 -9.04 5.02 9.41
N PRO A 310 -9.68 6.17 9.72
CA PRO A 310 -10.27 7.06 8.72
C PRO A 310 -9.19 7.92 8.05
N LEU A 311 -8.37 7.27 7.18
CA LEU A 311 -7.27 7.95 6.50
C LEU A 311 -7.77 9.08 5.59
N PRO A 312 -7.01 10.16 5.42
CA PRO A 312 -7.31 11.21 4.46
C PRO A 312 -7.58 10.67 3.05
N GLY A 313 -8.56 11.26 2.35
CA GLY A 313 -8.94 10.88 0.99
C GLY A 313 -9.76 9.60 0.89
N THR A 314 -10.11 8.95 2.01
CA THR A 314 -10.98 7.76 2.03
C THR A 314 -12.44 8.14 2.23
N GLU A 315 -13.34 7.33 1.67
CA GLU A 315 -14.78 7.46 1.92
C GLU A 315 -15.10 7.22 3.40
N LEU A 316 -14.39 6.31 4.06
CA LEU A 316 -14.51 6.04 5.51
C LEU A 316 -14.32 7.32 6.34
N ARG A 317 -13.35 8.17 5.97
CA ARG A 317 -13.14 9.45 6.66
C ARG A 317 -14.32 10.39 6.46
N GLU A 318 -14.87 10.47 5.26
CA GLU A 318 -16.03 11.32 4.99
C GLU A 318 -17.29 10.81 5.73
N MET A 319 -17.48 9.49 5.78
CA MET A 319 -18.54 8.87 6.60
C MET A 319 -18.39 9.25 8.08
N ALA A 320 -17.16 9.14 8.63
CA ALA A 320 -16.90 9.47 10.02
C ALA A 320 -17.06 10.97 10.32
N ARG A 321 -16.71 11.87 9.38
CA ARG A 321 -16.93 13.32 9.50
C ARG A 321 -18.41 13.70 9.53
N LYS A 322 -19.25 12.91 8.86
CA LYS A 322 -20.70 13.09 8.81
C LYS A 322 -21.45 12.28 9.86
N ASN A 323 -20.76 11.56 10.73
CA ASN A 323 -21.35 10.62 11.69
C ASN A 323 -22.24 9.53 11.04
N GLU A 324 -21.99 9.16 9.79
CA GLU A 324 -22.68 8.07 9.11
C GLU A 324 -22.35 6.74 9.81
N GLU A 325 -23.32 5.82 9.89
CA GLU A 325 -23.19 4.54 10.63
C GLU A 325 -22.72 4.72 12.09
N GLY A 326 -22.96 5.87 12.70
CA GLY A 326 -22.52 6.19 14.06
C GLY A 326 -21.02 6.35 14.23
N LEU A 327 -20.27 6.50 13.14
CA LEU A 327 -18.80 6.66 13.15
C LEU A 327 -18.43 8.06 13.68
N LYS A 328 -17.39 8.12 14.54
CA LYS A 328 -16.89 9.36 15.14
C LYS A 328 -15.37 9.39 15.10
N ILE A 329 -14.78 10.50 14.62
CA ILE A 329 -13.34 10.75 14.71
C ILE A 329 -13.02 11.29 16.11
N LEU A 330 -12.12 10.65 16.84
CA LEU A 330 -11.78 10.98 18.22
C LEU A 330 -10.57 11.93 18.33
N THR A 331 -9.72 11.99 17.33
CA THR A 331 -8.51 12.81 17.31
C THR A 331 -8.16 13.27 15.90
N ASN A 332 -7.63 14.48 15.80
CA ASN A 332 -7.04 15.01 14.57
C ASN A 332 -5.50 15.00 14.63
N ASN A 333 -4.91 14.39 15.65
CA ASN A 333 -3.46 14.25 15.75
C ASN A 333 -2.99 13.14 14.80
N TRP A 334 -2.24 13.49 13.77
CA TRP A 334 -1.78 12.56 12.73
C TRP A 334 -0.87 11.45 13.24
N ASP A 335 -0.16 11.65 14.35
CA ASP A 335 0.68 10.62 14.98
C ASP A 335 -0.14 9.42 15.45
N ASP A 336 -1.43 9.64 15.78
CA ASP A 336 -2.34 8.59 16.26
C ASP A 336 -2.88 7.69 15.13
N TYR A 337 -2.65 8.04 13.86
CA TYR A 337 -3.20 7.35 12.69
C TYR A 337 -2.40 6.11 12.26
N GLY A 338 -1.37 5.70 13.00
CA GLY A 338 -0.60 4.49 12.76
C GLY A 338 -1.40 3.21 13.04
N LYS A 339 -1.11 2.14 12.28
CA LYS A 339 -1.76 0.83 12.46
C LYS A 339 -1.62 0.25 13.89
N GLN A 340 -0.63 0.72 14.65
CA GLN A 340 -0.36 0.27 16.02
C GLN A 340 -1.07 1.13 17.08
N TYR A 341 -1.63 2.28 16.68
CA TYR A 341 -2.33 3.21 17.59
C TYR A 341 -3.83 3.20 17.30
N PRO A 342 -4.55 2.21 17.82
CA PRO A 342 -5.99 2.14 17.64
C PRO A 342 -6.67 3.13 18.58
N GLY A 343 -7.07 4.27 18.11
CA GLY A 343 -7.67 5.28 18.98
C GLY A 343 -8.24 6.47 18.27
N VAL A 344 -8.31 6.42 16.95
CA VAL A 344 -8.67 7.58 16.13
C VAL A 344 -10.13 7.62 15.71
N MET A 345 -10.84 6.48 15.78
CA MET A 345 -12.25 6.39 15.36
C MET A 345 -12.98 5.30 16.14
N GLU A 346 -14.22 5.61 16.53
CA GLU A 346 -15.16 4.65 17.10
C GLU A 346 -16.50 4.66 16.36
N SER A 347 -17.45 3.85 16.79
CA SER A 347 -18.83 3.89 16.35
C SER A 347 -19.78 3.66 17.53
N ASP A 348 -21.07 3.93 17.36
CA ASP A 348 -22.07 3.69 18.40
C ASP A 348 -22.16 2.20 18.81
N GLN A 349 -21.78 1.27 17.91
CA GLN A 349 -21.77 -0.18 18.16
C GLN A 349 -20.46 -0.67 18.80
N LEU A 350 -19.33 -0.02 18.50
CA LEU A 350 -17.99 -0.42 18.96
C LEU A 350 -17.19 0.80 19.39
N SER A 351 -17.08 0.99 20.71
CA SER A 351 -16.15 1.97 21.28
C SER A 351 -14.70 1.59 20.98
N ILE A 352 -13.79 2.55 21.13
CA ILE A 352 -12.37 2.28 20.90
C ILE A 352 -11.78 1.25 21.85
N GLU A 353 -12.25 1.21 23.10
CA GLU A 353 -11.84 0.20 24.09
C GLU A 353 -12.26 -1.19 23.62
N LYS A 354 -13.49 -1.30 23.10
CA LYS A 354 -14.02 -2.58 22.60
C LYS A 354 -13.28 -3.06 21.35
N ARG A 355 -12.92 -2.17 20.45
CA ARG A 355 -12.06 -2.50 19.27
C ARG A 355 -10.71 -3.03 19.70
N ARG A 356 -10.07 -2.42 20.73
CA ARG A 356 -8.81 -2.88 21.32
C ARG A 356 -8.93 -4.24 21.99
N GLU A 357 -10.02 -4.49 22.70
CA GLU A 357 -10.30 -5.81 23.31
C GLU A 357 -10.44 -6.89 22.23
N LEU A 358 -11.23 -6.61 21.18
CA LEU A 358 -11.43 -7.52 20.05
C LEU A 358 -10.11 -7.79 19.31
N GLN A 359 -9.27 -6.79 19.12
CA GLN A 359 -7.96 -6.95 18.50
C GLN A 359 -7.05 -7.86 19.33
N ARG A 360 -6.97 -7.66 20.65
CA ARG A 360 -6.20 -8.53 21.54
C ARG A 360 -6.74 -9.97 21.48
N ALA A 361 -8.05 -10.15 21.64
CA ALA A 361 -8.69 -11.46 21.54
C ALA A 361 -8.43 -12.13 20.18
N ALA A 362 -8.41 -11.35 19.08
CA ALA A 362 -8.12 -11.87 17.76
C ALA A 362 -6.71 -12.45 17.63
N TYR A 363 -5.70 -11.78 18.19
CA TYR A 363 -4.32 -12.28 18.19
C TYR A 363 -4.12 -13.45 19.15
N GLU A 364 -4.79 -13.47 20.30
CA GLU A 364 -4.78 -14.61 21.23
C GLU A 364 -5.43 -15.86 20.61
N TYR A 365 -6.55 -15.67 19.90
CA TYR A 365 -7.27 -16.76 19.24
C TYR A 365 -6.57 -17.27 17.96
N ASN A 366 -5.77 -16.43 17.32
CA ASN A 366 -5.01 -16.70 16.09
C ASN A 366 -3.52 -16.37 16.31
N PRO A 367 -2.79 -17.12 17.13
CA PRO A 367 -1.38 -16.84 17.34
C PRO A 367 -0.59 -16.98 16.04
N LYS A 368 0.40 -16.12 15.86
CA LYS A 368 1.30 -16.18 14.70
C LYS A 368 2.04 -17.52 14.69
N LYS A 369 2.08 -18.17 13.54
CA LYS A 369 2.91 -19.35 13.31
C LYS A 369 4.35 -18.93 13.04
N ASP A 370 5.31 -19.75 13.45
CA ASP A 370 6.71 -19.50 13.09
C ASP A 370 6.91 -19.75 11.59
N ILE A 371 7.43 -18.75 10.91
CA ILE A 371 7.65 -18.81 9.47
C ILE A 371 8.66 -19.90 9.09
N ARG A 372 9.56 -20.24 10.03
CA ARG A 372 10.57 -21.27 9.83
C ARG A 372 9.98 -22.68 9.67
N ASP A 373 8.77 -22.90 10.20
CA ASP A 373 8.12 -24.22 10.18
C ASP A 373 7.38 -24.52 8.86
N SER A 374 7.29 -23.59 7.92
CA SER A 374 6.33 -23.72 6.82
C SER A 374 6.80 -23.29 5.43
N LEU A 375 7.95 -22.63 5.26
CA LEU A 375 8.27 -21.93 4.02
C LEU A 375 9.47 -22.45 3.24
N TRP A 376 10.34 -23.25 3.85
CA TRP A 376 11.56 -23.66 3.14
C TRP A 376 11.85 -25.15 3.38
N PRO A 377 11.94 -25.95 2.31
CA PRO A 377 12.53 -27.29 2.41
C PRO A 377 14.02 -27.20 2.64
#